data_49b8c54c68adef30aaeee93dce092dd5
#
_entry.id   49b8c54c68adef30aaeee93dce092dd5
#
_cell.length_a   1.000
_cell.length_b   1.000
_cell.length_c   1.000
_cell.angle_alpha   90.00
_cell.angle_beta   90.00
_cell.angle_gamma   90.00
#
_symmetry.space_group_name_H-M   'P 1'
#
loop_
_entity.id
_entity.type
_entity.pdbx_description
1 polymer ?
#
loop_
_entity_poly.entity_id
_entity_poly.type
_entity_poly.pdbx_seq_one_letter_code
_entity_poly.pdbx_strand_id
1 'polypeptide(L)'
;ASASLVAQSDVQRSEESRPRARDIGLVVGIFEPGEMNAITDVGNVKVGHTTVVRGDDIRTGVTAIIPAEGNLYTHPIPAWIHVGNGYGKLIGETQVREFGEIETPILLTCTLCVWSAANALKEWVYTQPGMGEHTVNPIVGETNDARVNNMWADPIQREEVFAALENASGGAVEEGSVGAGTGTQAFGWKGGIGTSSRVLPETLGGYTVGVLVQTNYGGIMSINGAPVGRELGTYAFKNALPPNNADREDGSIMVVVATDAPLSELGLSRLS
;
A
#
# COMPACT_ATOMS: atom_id res chain seq x y z
N ALA A 1 -13.73 43.07 -38.50
CA ALA A 1 -13.29 41.75 -38.08
C ALA A 1 -12.54 41.88 -36.75
N SER A 2 -13.23 41.66 -35.63
CA SER A 2 -12.63 41.65 -34.28
C SER A 2 -12.57 40.22 -33.80
N ALA A 3 -11.37 39.71 -33.65
CA ALA A 3 -11.12 38.42 -33.04
C ALA A 3 -11.09 38.58 -31.51
N SER A 4 -12.05 37.96 -30.81
CA SER A 4 -12.03 37.82 -29.37
C SER A 4 -11.04 36.72 -28.96
N LEU A 5 -9.96 37.09 -28.29
CA LEU A 5 -9.13 36.17 -27.55
C LEU A 5 -9.90 35.75 -26.28
N VAL A 6 -10.30 34.49 -26.24
CA VAL A 6 -10.71 33.86 -24.98
C VAL A 6 -9.44 33.48 -24.23
N ALA A 7 -9.15 34.20 -23.18
CA ALA A 7 -8.09 33.81 -22.22
C ALA A 7 -8.54 32.55 -21.50
N GLN A 8 -7.85 31.45 -21.77
CA GLN A 8 -7.88 30.26 -20.89
C GLN A 8 -7.19 30.65 -19.60
N SER A 9 -7.94 30.77 -18.52
CA SER A 9 -7.41 30.88 -17.19
C SER A 9 -6.90 29.48 -16.77
N ASP A 10 -5.60 29.31 -16.87
CA ASP A 10 -4.91 28.21 -16.18
C ASP A 10 -5.14 28.39 -14.67
N VAL A 11 -6.07 27.63 -14.15
CA VAL A 11 -6.20 27.44 -12.70
C VAL A 11 -5.02 26.56 -12.30
N GLN A 12 -3.89 27.20 -12.02
CA GLN A 12 -2.80 26.60 -11.27
C GLN A 12 -3.36 26.28 -9.88
N ARG A 13 -3.83 25.05 -9.68
CA ARG A 13 -4.00 24.49 -8.34
C ARG A 13 -2.60 24.42 -7.76
N SER A 14 -2.28 25.33 -6.85
CA SER A 14 -1.17 25.16 -5.95
C SER A 14 -1.35 23.79 -5.29
N GLU A 15 -0.38 22.91 -5.41
CA GLU A 15 -0.27 21.70 -4.63
C GLU A 15 -0.08 22.14 -3.16
N GLU A 16 -1.15 22.50 -2.49
CA GLU A 16 -1.17 22.53 -1.03
C GLU A 16 -0.97 21.08 -0.57
N SER A 17 0.23 20.78 -0.10
CA SER A 17 0.54 19.48 0.46
C SER A 17 -0.46 19.21 1.59
N ARG A 18 -1.22 18.14 1.45
CA ARG A 18 -2.20 17.75 2.49
C ARG A 18 -1.44 17.46 3.77
N PRO A 19 -1.79 18.07 4.89
CA PRO A 19 -1.08 17.85 6.16
C PRO A 19 -1.25 16.39 6.59
N ARG A 20 -0.21 15.81 7.13
CA ARG A 20 -0.28 14.52 7.80
C ARG A 20 -0.91 14.69 9.19
N ALA A 21 -1.36 13.59 9.79
CA ALA A 21 -2.03 13.62 11.09
C ALA A 21 -1.20 14.34 12.18
N ARG A 22 0.12 14.13 12.20
CA ARG A 22 1.00 14.80 13.17
C ARG A 22 1.14 16.30 12.92
N ASP A 23 1.10 16.75 11.67
CA ASP A 23 1.21 18.18 11.32
C ASP A 23 0.04 19.00 11.88
N ILE A 24 -1.10 18.35 12.06
CA ILE A 24 -2.30 18.94 12.69
C ILE A 24 -2.43 18.62 14.19
N GLY A 25 -1.36 18.10 14.81
CA GLY A 25 -1.30 17.82 16.24
C GLY A 25 -1.91 16.49 16.67
N LEU A 26 -2.31 15.61 15.74
CA LEU A 26 -2.81 14.28 16.05
C LEU A 26 -1.64 13.31 16.23
N VAL A 27 -1.26 13.06 17.49
CA VAL A 27 -0.17 12.15 17.87
C VAL A 27 -0.77 10.83 18.37
N VAL A 28 -0.38 9.72 17.71
CA VAL A 28 -0.81 8.36 18.08
C VAL A 28 0.40 7.58 18.59
N GLY A 29 0.21 6.89 19.74
CA GLY A 29 1.25 6.12 20.40
C GLY A 29 2.19 6.98 21.25
N ILE A 30 3.23 6.34 21.82
CA ILE A 30 4.16 6.94 22.79
C ILE A 30 5.60 7.05 22.27
N PHE A 31 5.92 6.33 21.20
CA PHE A 31 7.26 6.38 20.60
C PHE A 31 7.35 7.44 19.50
N GLU A 32 8.52 8.04 19.35
CA GLU A 32 8.75 9.00 18.30
C GLU A 32 8.86 8.31 16.93
N PRO A 33 8.45 8.98 15.85
CA PRO A 33 8.68 8.49 14.51
C PRO A 33 10.15 8.60 14.11
N GLY A 34 10.56 7.88 13.08
CA GLY A 34 11.78 8.17 12.33
C GLY A 34 11.66 9.48 11.54
N GLU A 35 12.72 9.82 10.82
CA GLU A 35 12.86 11.11 10.13
C GLU A 35 11.74 11.39 9.12
N MET A 36 11.36 10.36 8.33
CA MET A 36 10.31 10.47 7.33
C MET A 36 8.92 10.12 7.89
N ASN A 37 8.86 9.53 9.09
CA ASN A 37 7.66 8.89 9.63
C ASN A 37 7.01 7.97 8.59
N ALA A 38 7.81 7.11 7.97
CA ALA A 38 7.44 6.23 6.88
C ALA A 38 8.11 4.86 7.01
N ILE A 39 7.62 3.86 6.28
CA ILE A 39 8.24 2.52 6.23
C ILE A 39 9.70 2.58 5.78
N THR A 40 10.07 3.58 5.01
CA THR A 40 11.42 3.86 4.52
C THR A 40 12.41 4.34 5.60
N ASP A 41 11.96 4.61 6.83
CA ASP A 41 12.85 4.82 7.97
C ASP A 41 13.52 3.52 8.43
N VAL A 42 12.98 2.37 8.05
CA VAL A 42 13.66 1.08 8.21
C VAL A 42 14.69 0.94 7.10
N GLY A 43 15.96 0.81 7.47
CA GLY A 43 17.09 0.91 6.55
C GLY A 43 16.95 0.10 5.27
N ASN A 44 17.32 0.70 4.15
CA ASN A 44 17.28 0.13 2.79
C ASN A 44 15.89 -0.19 2.21
N VAL A 45 14.81 0.02 2.95
CA VAL A 45 13.44 -0.12 2.39
C VAL A 45 13.18 1.01 1.41
N LYS A 46 12.71 0.64 0.21
CA LYS A 46 12.33 1.59 -0.84
C LYS A 46 10.88 1.38 -1.23
N VAL A 47 10.19 2.47 -1.55
CA VAL A 47 8.80 2.45 -2.02
C VAL A 47 8.69 3.20 -3.34
N GLY A 48 7.97 2.61 -4.29
CA GLY A 48 7.66 3.25 -5.56
C GLY A 48 6.20 3.08 -5.94
N HIS A 49 5.68 4.04 -6.68
CA HIS A 49 4.29 4.06 -7.11
C HIS A 49 4.17 4.30 -8.60
N THR A 50 3.19 3.64 -9.21
CA THR A 50 2.67 4.00 -10.52
C THR A 50 1.18 4.18 -10.42
N THR A 51 0.71 5.41 -10.59
CA THR A 51 -0.71 5.77 -10.56
C THR A 51 -1.27 5.70 -11.96
N VAL A 52 -2.40 5.00 -12.12
CA VAL A 52 -3.08 4.81 -13.40
C VAL A 52 -4.44 5.48 -13.37
N VAL A 53 -4.56 6.56 -14.12
CA VAL A 53 -5.79 7.31 -14.35
C VAL A 53 -6.01 7.39 -15.83
N ARG A 54 -7.02 6.68 -16.35
CA ARG A 54 -7.36 6.67 -17.79
C ARG A 54 -8.87 6.80 -17.96
N GLY A 55 -9.29 7.66 -18.91
CA GLY A 55 -10.71 7.91 -19.15
C GLY A 55 -11.48 8.26 -17.87
N ASP A 56 -12.75 7.85 -17.83
CA ASP A 56 -13.64 8.17 -16.71
C ASP A 56 -13.73 7.03 -15.67
N ASP A 57 -13.21 5.83 -15.97
CA ASP A 57 -13.48 4.61 -15.22
C ASP A 57 -12.22 3.88 -14.71
N ILE A 58 -11.01 4.24 -15.12
CA ILE A 58 -9.77 3.64 -14.60
C ILE A 58 -9.15 4.54 -13.54
N ARG A 59 -9.11 4.05 -12.30
CA ARG A 59 -8.56 4.72 -11.12
C ARG A 59 -7.89 3.69 -10.22
N THR A 60 -6.65 3.33 -10.53
CA THR A 60 -5.90 2.28 -9.83
C THR A 60 -4.40 2.53 -9.89
N GLY A 61 -3.59 1.54 -9.59
CA GLY A 61 -2.14 1.62 -9.72
C GLY A 61 -1.40 0.46 -9.09
N VAL A 62 -0.10 0.62 -9.01
CA VAL A 62 0.83 -0.32 -8.37
C VAL A 62 1.65 0.42 -7.32
N THR A 63 1.78 -0.19 -6.15
CA THR A 63 2.75 0.21 -5.12
C THR A 63 3.75 -0.92 -4.96
N ALA A 64 5.03 -0.62 -5.16
CA ALA A 64 6.13 -1.55 -4.98
C ALA A 64 6.86 -1.24 -3.67
N ILE A 65 7.14 -2.27 -2.88
CA ILE A 65 7.99 -2.20 -1.69
C ILE A 65 9.18 -3.11 -1.93
N ILE A 66 10.39 -2.52 -1.97
CA ILE A 66 11.66 -3.23 -2.07
C ILE A 66 12.26 -3.24 -0.66
N PRO A 67 12.24 -4.37 0.05
CA PRO A 67 12.56 -4.41 1.47
C PRO A 67 14.05 -4.42 1.79
N ALA A 68 14.91 -4.72 0.81
CA ALA A 68 16.37 -4.72 0.97
C ALA A 68 17.07 -4.44 -0.37
N GLU A 69 18.35 -4.10 -0.31
CA GLU A 69 19.17 -3.89 -1.50
C GLU A 69 19.61 -5.21 -2.15
N GLY A 70 19.90 -5.12 -3.45
CA GLY A 70 20.39 -6.26 -4.24
C GLY A 70 19.29 -7.19 -4.74
N ASN A 71 19.70 -8.39 -5.16
CA ASN A 71 18.79 -9.40 -5.69
C ASN A 71 18.25 -10.26 -4.55
N LEU A 72 17.00 -10.07 -4.19
CA LEU A 72 16.32 -10.80 -3.11
C LEU A 72 16.23 -12.30 -3.37
N TYR A 73 16.25 -12.73 -4.62
CA TYR A 73 16.25 -14.16 -4.95
C TYR A 73 17.55 -14.84 -4.49
N THR A 74 18.70 -14.18 -4.67
CA THR A 74 19.98 -14.71 -4.23
C THR A 74 20.30 -14.45 -2.76
N HIS A 75 19.61 -13.49 -2.16
CA HIS A 75 19.75 -13.10 -0.75
C HIS A 75 18.36 -12.84 -0.16
N PRO A 76 17.58 -13.90 0.05
CA PRO A 76 16.23 -13.75 0.63
C PRO A 76 16.32 -13.22 2.05
N ILE A 77 15.26 -12.56 2.48
CA ILE A 77 15.18 -11.97 3.82
C ILE A 77 14.08 -12.64 4.64
N PRO A 78 14.23 -12.75 5.96
CA PRO A 78 13.19 -13.30 6.82
C PRO A 78 11.86 -12.56 6.65
N ALA A 79 10.78 -13.31 6.55
CA ALA A 79 9.45 -12.77 6.40
C ALA A 79 8.39 -13.68 7.02
N TRP A 80 7.23 -13.11 7.29
CA TRP A 80 6.04 -13.83 7.70
C TRP A 80 4.80 -13.18 7.09
N ILE A 81 3.76 -13.96 6.85
CA ILE A 81 2.47 -13.48 6.37
C ILE A 81 1.37 -13.93 7.33
N HIS A 82 0.59 -12.96 7.81
CA HIS A 82 -0.66 -13.20 8.53
C HIS A 82 -1.85 -12.96 7.59
N VAL A 83 -2.75 -13.95 7.51
CA VAL A 83 -3.98 -13.84 6.72
C VAL A 83 -5.16 -13.70 7.68
N GLY A 84 -5.59 -12.48 7.92
CA GLY A 84 -6.76 -12.18 8.75
C GLY A 84 -8.10 -12.43 8.05
N ASN A 85 -8.12 -12.27 6.72
CA ASN A 85 -9.25 -12.57 5.86
C ASN A 85 -8.74 -13.17 4.54
N GLY A 86 -9.01 -14.43 4.30
CA GLY A 86 -8.49 -15.21 3.17
C GLY A 86 -9.36 -15.20 1.92
N TYR A 87 -10.37 -14.34 1.81
CA TYR A 87 -11.19 -14.26 0.60
C TYR A 87 -10.44 -13.65 -0.58
N GLY A 88 -9.56 -12.68 -0.32
CA GLY A 88 -8.73 -12.02 -1.33
C GLY A 88 -7.63 -12.91 -1.91
N LYS A 89 -6.76 -12.30 -2.70
CA LYS A 89 -5.63 -12.96 -3.33
C LYS A 89 -4.34 -12.39 -2.72
N LEU A 90 -3.50 -13.28 -2.22
CA LEU A 90 -2.14 -12.97 -1.80
C LEU A 90 -1.20 -13.99 -2.46
N ILE A 91 -0.69 -13.61 -3.62
CA ILE A 91 0.23 -14.47 -4.37
C ILE A 91 1.56 -14.53 -3.61
N GLY A 92 2.18 -15.72 -3.57
CA GLY A 92 3.45 -15.98 -2.86
C GLY A 92 3.29 -16.37 -1.39
N GLU A 93 2.09 -16.31 -0.82
CA GLU A 93 1.83 -16.63 0.61
C GLU A 93 2.32 -18.03 0.99
N THR A 94 2.08 -19.03 0.15
CA THR A 94 2.47 -20.42 0.44
C THR A 94 3.98 -20.60 0.54
N GLN A 95 4.76 -19.91 -0.29
CA GLN A 95 6.23 -19.97 -0.24
C GLN A 95 6.76 -19.30 1.03
N VAL A 96 6.25 -18.13 1.39
CA VAL A 96 6.67 -17.43 2.61
C VAL A 96 6.35 -18.24 3.85
N ARG A 97 5.20 -18.91 3.91
CA ARG A 97 4.85 -19.78 5.04
C ARG A 97 5.70 -21.02 5.13
N GLU A 98 6.15 -21.57 4.01
CA GLU A 98 6.98 -22.76 3.99
C GLU A 98 8.43 -22.47 4.38
N PHE A 99 8.98 -21.36 3.87
CA PHE A 99 10.40 -21.04 4.02
C PHE A 99 10.70 -19.94 5.05
N GLY A 100 9.71 -19.16 5.47
CA GLY A 100 9.90 -18.05 6.41
C GLY A 100 10.69 -16.87 5.83
N GLU A 101 10.71 -16.73 4.50
CA GLU A 101 11.48 -15.70 3.81
C GLU A 101 10.79 -15.23 2.53
N ILE A 102 11.19 -14.05 2.02
CA ILE A 102 10.78 -13.54 0.72
C ILE A 102 11.96 -13.41 -0.23
N GLU A 103 11.71 -13.70 -1.49
CA GLU A 103 12.70 -13.73 -2.58
C GLU A 103 12.41 -12.70 -3.68
N THR A 104 11.36 -11.87 -3.52
CA THR A 104 10.98 -10.83 -4.47
C THR A 104 10.58 -9.54 -3.72
N PRO A 105 10.55 -8.38 -4.40
CA PRO A 105 9.78 -7.23 -3.92
C PRO A 105 8.32 -7.61 -3.65
N ILE A 106 7.64 -6.78 -2.85
CA ILE A 106 6.20 -6.88 -2.58
C ILE A 106 5.48 -5.88 -3.47
N LEU A 107 4.47 -6.34 -4.20
CA LEU A 107 3.57 -5.47 -4.96
C LEU A 107 2.19 -5.42 -4.32
N LEU A 108 1.58 -4.25 -4.34
CA LEU A 108 0.19 -4.02 -3.99
C LEU A 108 -0.53 -3.45 -5.22
N THR A 109 -1.78 -3.89 -5.48
CA THR A 109 -2.54 -3.45 -6.65
C THR A 109 -4.05 -3.72 -6.48
N CYS A 110 -4.83 -3.71 -7.56
CA CYS A 110 -6.26 -4.04 -7.57
C CYS A 110 -6.51 -5.56 -7.57
N THR A 111 -7.70 -5.98 -7.15
CA THR A 111 -8.01 -7.42 -6.93
C THR A 111 -7.90 -8.31 -8.17
N LEU A 112 -8.26 -7.83 -9.36
CA LEU A 112 -8.07 -8.61 -10.59
C LEU A 112 -6.71 -8.35 -11.25
N CYS A 113 -6.00 -7.29 -10.85
CA CYS A 113 -4.70 -6.94 -11.39
C CYS A 113 -3.55 -7.82 -10.89
N VAL A 114 -3.78 -8.63 -9.84
CA VAL A 114 -2.72 -9.44 -9.21
C VAL A 114 -2.04 -10.41 -10.19
N TRP A 115 -2.76 -10.92 -11.16
CA TRP A 115 -2.23 -11.89 -12.12
C TRP A 115 -1.23 -11.25 -13.07
N SER A 116 -1.60 -10.13 -13.70
CA SER A 116 -0.72 -9.35 -14.57
C SER A 116 0.48 -8.80 -13.78
N ALA A 117 0.24 -8.29 -12.56
CA ALA A 117 1.30 -7.80 -11.69
C ALA A 117 2.29 -8.90 -11.28
N ALA A 118 1.82 -10.11 -10.94
CA ALA A 118 2.69 -11.22 -10.59
C ALA A 118 3.53 -11.70 -11.78
N ASN A 119 2.92 -11.76 -12.97
CA ASN A 119 3.68 -12.11 -14.18
C ASN A 119 4.77 -11.07 -14.48
N ALA A 120 4.43 -9.77 -14.37
CA ALA A 120 5.39 -8.70 -14.60
C ALA A 120 6.50 -8.67 -13.52
N LEU A 121 6.17 -8.93 -12.25
CA LEU A 121 7.16 -9.03 -11.18
C LEU A 121 8.15 -10.18 -11.44
N LYS A 122 7.64 -11.35 -11.84
CA LYS A 122 8.48 -12.47 -12.25
C LYS A 122 9.44 -12.06 -13.37
N GLU A 123 8.95 -11.38 -14.40
CA GLU A 123 9.78 -10.89 -15.51
C GLU A 123 10.84 -9.90 -15.02
N TRP A 124 10.49 -8.98 -14.13
CA TRP A 124 11.42 -8.02 -13.54
C TRP A 124 12.54 -8.73 -12.75
N VAL A 125 12.19 -9.75 -11.95
CA VAL A 125 13.18 -10.53 -11.19
C VAL A 125 14.19 -11.19 -12.13
N TYR A 126 13.76 -11.71 -13.28
CA TYR A 126 14.68 -12.28 -14.26
C TYR A 126 15.63 -11.26 -14.90
N THR A 127 15.36 -9.97 -14.79
CA THR A 127 16.31 -8.94 -15.23
C THR A 127 17.39 -8.63 -14.19
N GLN A 128 17.26 -9.15 -12.96
CA GLN A 128 18.19 -8.82 -11.89
C GLN A 128 19.51 -9.56 -12.05
N PRO A 129 20.66 -8.92 -11.69
CA PRO A 129 21.97 -9.56 -11.75
C PRO A 129 22.02 -10.85 -10.94
N GLY A 130 22.64 -11.88 -11.50
CA GLY A 130 22.79 -13.18 -10.85
C GLY A 130 21.57 -14.09 -10.93
N MET A 131 20.47 -13.64 -11.54
CA MET A 131 19.31 -14.48 -11.81
C MET A 131 19.57 -15.40 -12.99
N GLY A 132 19.44 -16.70 -12.77
CA GLY A 132 19.51 -17.73 -13.81
C GLY A 132 18.11 -18.22 -14.20
N GLU A 133 18.04 -19.40 -14.83
CA GLU A 133 16.78 -20.09 -15.13
C GLU A 133 16.28 -20.81 -13.87
N HIS A 134 15.62 -20.07 -12.99
CA HIS A 134 15.06 -20.57 -11.73
C HIS A 134 13.57 -20.31 -11.65
N THR A 135 12.87 -21.07 -10.80
CA THR A 135 11.51 -20.74 -10.40
C THR A 135 11.54 -19.56 -9.43
N VAL A 136 10.52 -18.73 -9.45
CA VAL A 136 10.36 -17.60 -8.52
C VAL A 136 8.91 -17.48 -8.05
N ASN A 137 8.70 -17.06 -6.81
CA ASN A 137 7.39 -16.87 -6.22
C ASN A 137 7.15 -15.38 -5.98
N PRO A 138 6.50 -14.67 -6.92
CA PRO A 138 6.17 -13.27 -6.77
C PRO A 138 5.25 -13.03 -5.57
N ILE A 139 5.46 -11.93 -4.83
CA ILE A 139 4.56 -11.52 -3.75
C ILE A 139 3.70 -10.37 -4.20
N VAL A 140 2.40 -10.60 -4.32
CA VAL A 140 1.43 -9.59 -4.76
C VAL A 140 0.19 -9.65 -3.90
N GLY A 141 -0.07 -8.54 -3.18
CA GLY A 141 -1.29 -8.31 -2.41
C GLY A 141 -2.26 -7.38 -3.15
N GLU A 142 -3.52 -7.36 -2.69
CA GLU A 142 -4.56 -6.60 -3.38
C GLU A 142 -5.62 -6.02 -2.45
N THR A 143 -6.29 -5.00 -2.98
CA THR A 143 -7.60 -4.57 -2.46
C THR A 143 -8.60 -4.38 -3.59
N ASN A 144 -9.89 -4.55 -3.28
CA ASN A 144 -10.96 -4.42 -4.26
C ASN A 144 -11.38 -2.95 -4.44
N ASP A 145 -10.92 -2.32 -5.50
CA ASP A 145 -11.20 -0.92 -5.84
C ASP A 145 -12.36 -0.74 -6.86
N ALA A 146 -13.16 -1.78 -7.10
CA ALA A 146 -14.22 -1.82 -8.12
C ALA A 146 -15.28 -0.71 -8.01
N ARG A 147 -15.39 -0.01 -6.89
CA ARG A 147 -16.35 1.09 -6.73
C ARG A 147 -16.03 2.31 -7.59
N VAL A 148 -14.74 2.53 -7.89
CA VAL A 148 -14.25 3.68 -8.66
C VAL A 148 -13.31 3.30 -9.79
N ASN A 149 -12.98 2.02 -9.90
CA ASN A 149 -12.05 1.48 -10.89
C ASN A 149 -12.70 0.33 -11.68
N ASN A 150 -12.62 0.40 -12.99
CA ASN A 150 -12.97 -0.71 -13.87
C ASN A 150 -11.84 -1.74 -13.93
N MET A 151 -11.75 -2.59 -12.90
CA MET A 151 -10.70 -3.60 -12.80
C MET A 151 -10.81 -4.72 -13.85
N TRP A 152 -11.98 -4.85 -14.51
CA TRP A 152 -12.19 -5.85 -15.57
C TRP A 152 -11.50 -5.47 -16.88
N ALA A 153 -11.08 -4.21 -17.02
CA ALA A 153 -10.30 -3.75 -18.17
C ALA A 153 -8.82 -4.16 -18.11
N ASP A 154 -8.41 -4.90 -17.08
CA ASP A 154 -7.02 -5.29 -16.81
C ASP A 154 -6.05 -4.10 -16.94
N PRO A 155 -6.23 -3.06 -16.12
CA PRO A 155 -5.55 -1.78 -16.31
C PRO A 155 -4.06 -1.79 -15.96
N ILE A 156 -3.56 -2.84 -15.29
CA ILE A 156 -2.17 -2.99 -14.88
C ILE A 156 -1.46 -3.99 -15.77
N GLN A 157 -0.45 -3.51 -16.45
CA GLN A 157 0.39 -4.29 -17.35
C GLN A 157 1.86 -4.25 -16.88
N ARG A 158 2.74 -4.82 -17.67
CA ARG A 158 4.17 -4.89 -17.39
C ARG A 158 4.79 -3.51 -17.12
N GLU A 159 4.41 -2.53 -17.91
CA GLU A 159 4.97 -1.17 -17.88
C GLU A 159 4.69 -0.47 -16.54
N GLU A 160 3.48 -0.61 -15.99
CA GLU A 160 3.12 -0.01 -14.72
C GLU A 160 3.88 -0.65 -13.55
N VAL A 161 4.10 -1.96 -13.60
CA VAL A 161 4.86 -2.69 -12.57
C VAL A 161 6.33 -2.31 -12.62
N PHE A 162 6.94 -2.32 -13.81
CA PHE A 162 8.35 -1.94 -13.97
C PHE A 162 8.58 -0.51 -13.52
N ALA A 163 7.71 0.42 -13.92
CA ALA A 163 7.81 1.82 -13.50
C ALA A 163 7.73 1.98 -11.96
N ALA A 164 6.84 1.24 -11.28
CA ALA A 164 6.76 1.29 -9.82
C ALA A 164 8.05 0.77 -9.16
N LEU A 165 8.63 -0.31 -9.69
CA LEU A 165 9.87 -0.89 -9.17
C LEU A 165 11.10 0.00 -9.46
N GLU A 166 11.19 0.57 -10.64
CA GLU A 166 12.29 1.44 -11.07
C GLU A 166 12.28 2.80 -10.37
N ASN A 167 11.09 3.32 -10.06
CA ASN A 167 10.91 4.59 -9.32
C ASN A 167 11.02 4.41 -7.81
N ALA A 168 11.20 3.19 -7.29
CA ALA A 168 11.29 2.94 -5.87
C ALA A 168 12.50 3.63 -5.24
N SER A 169 12.27 4.43 -4.22
CA SER A 169 13.29 5.20 -3.51
C SER A 169 13.10 5.14 -2.00
N GLY A 170 14.18 5.39 -1.27
CA GLY A 170 14.12 5.71 0.16
C GLY A 170 13.65 7.15 0.37
N GLY A 171 13.41 7.52 1.61
CA GLY A 171 12.97 8.88 1.96
C GLY A 171 11.44 8.97 2.08
N ALA A 172 10.89 10.16 1.84
CA ALA A 172 9.46 10.41 1.99
C ALA A 172 8.64 9.55 1.02
N VAL A 173 7.58 8.92 1.53
CA VAL A 173 6.65 8.12 0.74
C VAL A 173 5.41 8.96 0.44
N GLU A 174 4.99 8.99 -0.82
CA GLU A 174 3.75 9.63 -1.22
C GLU A 174 2.55 8.86 -0.67
N GLU A 175 1.56 9.59 -0.10
CA GLU A 175 0.40 9.02 0.58
C GLU A 175 -0.92 9.43 -0.09
N GLY A 176 -1.98 8.70 0.20
CA GLY A 176 -3.34 8.98 -0.28
C GLY A 176 -3.67 8.29 -1.59
N SER A 177 -4.18 9.04 -2.56
CA SER A 177 -4.65 8.53 -3.86
C SER A 177 -3.49 8.31 -4.83
N VAL A 178 -2.54 7.48 -4.48
CA VAL A 178 -1.33 7.19 -5.24
C VAL A 178 -1.14 5.68 -5.38
N GLY A 179 -0.57 5.24 -6.49
CA GLY A 179 -0.30 3.83 -6.74
C GLY A 179 -1.52 2.95 -6.51
N ALA A 180 -1.35 1.86 -5.77
CA ALA A 180 -2.41 0.92 -5.41
C ALA A 180 -3.54 1.54 -4.57
N GLY A 181 -3.32 2.71 -3.96
CA GLY A 181 -4.34 3.42 -3.18
C GLY A 181 -5.27 4.32 -4.00
N THR A 182 -5.06 4.43 -5.32
CA THR A 182 -5.78 5.38 -6.18
C THR A 182 -7.27 5.14 -6.23
N GLY A 183 -7.73 3.88 -6.31
CA GLY A 183 -9.15 3.51 -6.42
C GLY A 183 -9.81 3.10 -5.10
N THR A 184 -9.09 3.10 -3.99
CA THR A 184 -9.57 2.54 -2.72
C THR A 184 -10.48 3.49 -1.94
N GLN A 185 -11.31 2.91 -1.08
CA GLN A 185 -12.20 3.63 -0.16
C GLN A 185 -12.05 3.08 1.26
N ALA A 186 -12.14 3.94 2.27
CA ALA A 186 -12.10 3.52 3.67
C ALA A 186 -13.13 4.31 4.50
N PHE A 187 -13.90 3.60 5.31
CA PHE A 187 -14.94 4.18 6.17
C PHE A 187 -15.99 5.06 5.47
N GLY A 188 -16.21 4.85 4.17
CA GLY A 188 -17.11 5.69 3.35
C GLY A 188 -16.45 6.96 2.79
N TRP A 189 -15.16 7.16 2.99
CA TRP A 189 -14.35 8.20 2.36
C TRP A 189 -13.36 7.62 1.37
N LYS A 190 -12.63 8.50 0.67
CA LYS A 190 -11.51 8.08 -0.14
C LYS A 190 -10.44 7.42 0.73
N GLY A 191 -10.08 6.18 0.42
CA GLY A 191 -8.96 5.47 1.00
C GLY A 191 -7.62 5.87 0.34
N GLY A 192 -6.59 5.04 0.51
CA GLY A 192 -5.30 5.31 -0.10
C GLY A 192 -4.16 4.50 0.49
N ILE A 193 -2.96 4.90 0.11
CA ILE A 193 -1.72 4.50 0.76
C ILE A 193 -1.50 5.37 1.99
N GLY A 194 -1.09 4.76 3.08
CA GLY A 194 -0.62 5.45 4.28
C GLY A 194 0.65 4.80 4.81
N THR A 195 1.49 5.56 5.49
CA THR A 195 2.72 5.04 6.07
C THR A 195 3.05 5.71 7.40
N SER A 196 3.82 5.03 8.22
CA SER A 196 4.32 5.58 9.50
C SER A 196 5.48 4.74 10.02
N SER A 197 6.28 5.30 10.90
CA SER A 197 7.32 4.58 11.63
C SER A 197 7.32 4.89 13.12
N ARG A 198 7.99 4.05 13.90
CA ARG A 198 8.31 4.29 15.32
C ARG A 198 9.72 3.81 15.59
N VAL A 199 10.47 4.62 16.32
CA VAL A 199 11.81 4.29 16.79
C VAL A 199 11.72 3.93 18.27
N LEU A 200 12.22 2.76 18.64
CA LEU A 200 12.30 2.35 20.03
C LEU A 200 13.46 3.06 20.72
N PRO A 201 13.33 3.41 22.00
CA PRO A 201 14.46 3.93 22.78
C PRO A 201 15.65 2.97 22.78
N GLU A 202 16.86 3.48 22.92
CA GLU A 202 18.09 2.68 23.03
C GLU A 202 18.01 1.60 24.11
N THR A 203 17.33 1.89 25.23
CA THR A 203 17.09 0.91 26.31
C THR A 203 16.24 -0.28 25.89
N LEU A 204 15.53 -0.18 24.75
CA LEU A 204 14.73 -1.24 24.11
C LEU A 204 15.36 -1.72 22.81
N GLY A 205 16.63 -1.35 22.55
CA GLY A 205 17.41 -1.79 21.40
C GLY A 205 17.51 -0.79 20.25
N GLY A 206 16.85 0.37 20.32
CA GLY A 206 16.94 1.42 19.29
C GLY A 206 16.34 1.05 17.92
N TYR A 207 15.62 -0.06 17.82
CA TYR A 207 15.10 -0.54 16.55
C TYR A 207 13.96 0.33 16.00
N THR A 208 13.86 0.34 14.69
CA THR A 208 12.78 1.00 13.96
C THR A 208 11.74 -0.02 13.49
N VAL A 209 10.47 0.34 13.63
CA VAL A 209 9.35 -0.38 13.00
C VAL A 209 8.65 0.58 12.06
N GLY A 210 8.56 0.21 10.80
CA GLY A 210 7.88 0.96 9.75
C GLY A 210 6.70 0.19 9.20
N VAL A 211 5.63 0.91 8.83
CA VAL A 211 4.40 0.33 8.30
C VAL A 211 3.96 1.07 7.05
N LEU A 212 3.51 0.32 6.04
CA LEU A 212 2.79 0.86 4.88
C LEU A 212 1.45 0.12 4.77
N VAL A 213 0.38 0.87 4.51
CA VAL A 213 -0.98 0.34 4.44
C VAL A 213 -1.64 0.73 3.12
N GLN A 214 -2.29 -0.23 2.46
CA GLN A 214 -3.27 0.00 1.41
C GLN A 214 -4.66 -0.24 2.01
N THR A 215 -5.47 0.81 2.13
CA THR A 215 -6.76 0.76 2.84
C THR A 215 -7.93 0.59 1.88
N ASN A 216 -8.84 -0.36 2.16
CA ASN A 216 -10.10 -0.50 1.41
C ASN A 216 -11.14 -1.26 2.24
N TYR A 217 -11.80 -0.59 3.18
CA TYR A 217 -12.75 -1.24 4.09
C TYR A 217 -13.84 -0.29 4.58
N GLY A 218 -14.96 -0.85 5.02
CA GLY A 218 -16.05 -0.16 5.69
C GLY A 218 -15.81 0.01 7.19
N GLY A 219 -16.84 0.37 7.92
CA GLY A 219 -16.82 0.50 9.38
C GLY A 219 -17.19 1.89 9.89
N ILE A 220 -16.86 2.15 11.14
CA ILE A 220 -17.13 3.45 11.82
C ILE A 220 -15.80 4.07 12.17
N MET A 221 -15.44 5.16 11.49
CA MET A 221 -14.16 5.82 11.71
C MET A 221 -14.06 6.40 13.11
N SER A 222 -13.00 5.99 13.81
CA SER A 222 -12.62 6.58 15.10
C SER A 222 -11.16 7.04 14.98
N ILE A 223 -10.87 8.24 15.45
CA ILE A 223 -9.53 8.83 15.43
C ILE A 223 -9.16 9.21 16.86
N ASN A 224 -8.14 8.55 17.41
CA ASN A 224 -7.67 8.75 18.78
C ASN A 224 -8.81 8.75 19.82
N GLY A 225 -9.77 7.83 19.68
CA GLY A 225 -10.94 7.70 20.54
C GLY A 225 -12.13 8.61 20.19
N ALA A 226 -11.97 9.61 19.34
CA ALA A 226 -13.07 10.43 18.87
C ALA A 226 -13.92 9.68 17.83
N PRO A 227 -15.27 9.62 17.96
CA PRO A 227 -16.15 8.87 17.06
C PRO A 227 -16.45 9.65 15.77
N VAL A 228 -15.41 9.97 14.98
CA VAL A 228 -15.46 10.89 13.82
C VAL A 228 -16.52 10.48 12.80
N GLY A 229 -16.62 9.19 12.51
CA GLY A 229 -17.62 8.69 11.55
C GLY A 229 -19.04 8.99 11.98
N ARG A 230 -19.34 8.90 13.27
CA ARG A 230 -20.66 9.23 13.84
C ARG A 230 -20.92 10.74 13.82
N GLU A 231 -19.95 11.53 14.25
CA GLU A 231 -20.06 12.99 14.30
C GLU A 231 -20.28 13.59 12.92
N LEU A 232 -19.56 13.10 11.91
CA LEU A 232 -19.71 13.52 10.51
C LEU A 232 -20.87 12.81 9.79
N GLY A 233 -21.53 11.85 10.44
CA GLY A 233 -22.66 11.13 9.88
C GLY A 233 -22.31 10.21 8.69
N THR A 234 -21.05 9.77 8.57
CA THR A 234 -20.57 8.85 7.53
C THR A 234 -20.00 7.60 8.21
N TYR A 235 -20.78 6.53 8.22
CA TYR A 235 -20.38 5.26 8.83
C TYR A 235 -21.21 4.10 8.29
N ALA A 236 -20.67 2.90 8.35
CA ALA A 236 -21.34 1.66 7.98
C ALA A 236 -22.64 1.49 8.80
N PHE A 237 -23.63 0.85 8.18
CA PHE A 237 -24.93 0.55 8.78
C PHE A 237 -25.80 1.76 9.17
N LYS A 238 -25.44 3.00 8.85
CA LYS A 238 -26.26 4.18 9.13
C LYS A 238 -27.70 4.05 8.63
N ASN A 239 -27.89 3.42 7.47
CA ASN A 239 -29.20 3.24 6.82
C ASN A 239 -29.73 1.79 6.90
N ALA A 240 -29.14 0.94 7.72
CA ALA A 240 -29.40 -0.49 7.76
C ALA A 240 -30.48 -0.91 8.75
N LEU A 241 -31.28 0.02 9.28
CA LEU A 241 -32.41 -0.31 10.15
C LEU A 241 -33.69 0.37 9.65
N PRO A 242 -34.65 -0.41 9.13
CA PRO A 242 -34.68 -1.83 8.87
C PRO A 242 -34.29 -2.22 7.43
N PRO A 243 -34.23 -3.52 7.17
CA PRO A 243 -33.34 -4.09 6.21
C PRO A 243 -33.88 -4.04 4.80
N ASN A 244 -33.08 -3.71 3.83
CA ASN A 244 -33.17 -4.33 2.52
C ASN A 244 -31.80 -4.25 1.85
N ASN A 245 -31.24 -5.43 1.62
CA ASN A 245 -30.05 -5.66 0.81
C ASN A 245 -28.89 -4.72 1.20
N ALA A 246 -28.43 -4.88 2.42
CA ALA A 246 -27.09 -4.42 2.74
C ALA A 246 -26.13 -5.10 1.77
N ASP A 247 -25.60 -4.31 0.82
CA ASP A 247 -24.36 -4.67 0.19
C ASP A 247 -23.43 -5.04 1.35
N ARG A 248 -22.97 -6.29 1.37
CA ARG A 248 -21.92 -6.70 2.30
C ARG A 248 -20.76 -5.78 1.99
N GLU A 249 -20.47 -4.87 2.89
CA GLU A 249 -19.26 -4.08 2.83
C GLU A 249 -18.10 -5.01 3.21
N ASP A 250 -17.71 -5.85 2.25
CA ASP A 250 -16.52 -6.66 2.37
C ASP A 250 -15.33 -5.70 2.33
N GLY A 251 -14.50 -5.77 3.36
CA GLY A 251 -13.31 -4.95 3.46
C GLY A 251 -12.07 -5.73 3.03
N SER A 252 -11.07 -5.02 2.57
CA SER A 252 -9.73 -5.53 2.29
C SER A 252 -8.68 -4.54 2.75
N ILE A 253 -7.57 -5.04 3.27
CA ILE A 253 -6.44 -4.23 3.70
C ILE A 253 -5.17 -5.01 3.47
N MET A 254 -4.15 -4.34 2.94
CA MET A 254 -2.78 -4.84 2.97
C MET A 254 -1.97 -3.99 3.92
N VAL A 255 -1.27 -4.65 4.83
CA VAL A 255 -0.36 -4.02 5.80
C VAL A 255 1.01 -4.65 5.61
N VAL A 256 1.99 -3.85 5.24
CA VAL A 256 3.39 -4.26 5.18
C VAL A 256 4.10 -3.67 6.38
N VAL A 257 4.70 -4.52 7.19
CA VAL A 257 5.49 -4.13 8.37
C VAL A 257 6.94 -4.47 8.09
N ALA A 258 7.83 -3.52 8.27
CA ALA A 258 9.27 -3.69 8.20
C ALA A 258 9.92 -3.34 9.55
N THR A 259 11.04 -3.98 9.86
CA THR A 259 11.85 -3.64 11.04
C THR A 259 13.30 -4.02 10.79
N ASP A 260 14.22 -3.28 11.39
CA ASP A 260 15.65 -3.58 11.46
C ASP A 260 16.03 -4.41 12.70
N ALA A 261 15.04 -4.77 13.54
CA ALA A 261 15.24 -5.70 14.65
C ALA A 261 15.64 -7.08 14.10
N PRO A 262 16.61 -7.78 14.73
CA PRO A 262 17.10 -9.08 14.28
C PRO A 262 16.10 -10.21 14.61
N LEU A 263 14.94 -10.16 13.98
CA LEU A 263 13.87 -11.13 14.17
C LEU A 263 14.00 -12.32 13.21
N SER A 264 13.81 -13.52 13.72
CA SER A 264 13.54 -14.70 12.89
C SER A 264 12.09 -14.70 12.41
N GLU A 265 11.74 -15.64 11.53
CA GLU A 265 10.35 -15.87 11.07
C GLU A 265 9.36 -15.98 12.25
N LEU A 266 9.74 -16.71 13.32
CA LEU A 266 8.92 -16.84 14.53
C LEU A 266 8.74 -15.50 15.26
N GLY A 267 9.77 -14.66 15.28
CA GLY A 267 9.69 -13.30 15.82
C GLY A 267 8.74 -12.45 15.00
N LEU A 268 8.84 -12.52 13.67
CA LEU A 268 7.97 -11.81 12.73
C LEU A 268 6.52 -12.30 12.81
N SER A 269 6.29 -13.60 12.99
CA SER A 269 4.94 -14.16 13.16
C SER A 269 4.24 -13.67 14.44
N ARG A 270 5.00 -13.25 15.45
CA ARG A 270 4.46 -12.66 16.68
C ARG A 270 4.27 -11.14 16.59
N LEU A 271 4.95 -10.51 15.65
CA LEU A 271 4.80 -9.09 15.35
C LEU A 271 3.56 -8.82 14.48
N SER A 272 3.21 -9.75 13.56
CA SER A 272 2.05 -9.69 12.67
C SER A 272 0.76 -10.11 13.40
#